data_c1559dec17ad5c9456a65d5bdb84f11a
#
_entry.id   c1559dec17ad5c9456a65d5bdb84f11a
#
_cell.length_a   1.000
_cell.length_b   1.000
_cell.length_c   1.000
_cell.angle_alpha   90.00
_cell.angle_beta   90.00
_cell.angle_gamma   90.00
#
_symmetry.space_group_name_H-M   'P 1'
#
loop_
_entity.id
_entity.type
_entity.pdbx_description
1 polymer ?
#
loop_
_entity_poly.entity_id
_entity_poly.type
_entity_poly.pdbx_seq_one_letter_code
_entity_poly.pdbx_strand_id
1 'polypeptide(L)'
;KGKGASMLIIGAVLMFVCHMIFAITPEQYFTPVVAYGAIVILGVSFSLVPAALWPSVPKLVENRYLGSAYSVIFWIQNIGLMTFPILIGWALSATNQGVANPTDYNYTVPMLIFAGLGVLAFIFGIMLKIEDKKKGYGLELPNIKK
;
A
#
# COMPACT_ATOMS: atom_id res chain seq x y z
N LYS A 1 13.03 14.45 10.23
CA LYS A 1 12.59 13.56 11.31
C LYS A 1 12.52 12.16 10.74
N GLY A 2 13.19 11.16 11.31
CA GLY A 2 13.12 9.75 10.90
C GLY A 2 11.69 9.18 10.95
N LYS A 3 11.52 7.98 11.50
CA LYS A 3 10.25 7.23 11.62
C LYS A 3 9.84 6.48 10.36
N GLY A 4 10.81 5.89 9.64
CA GLY A 4 10.53 5.14 8.41
C GLY A 4 9.53 4.02 8.60
N ALA A 5 9.72 3.12 9.57
CA ALA A 5 8.80 2.02 9.84
C ALA A 5 7.42 2.52 10.28
N SER A 6 7.35 3.57 11.11
CA SER A 6 6.07 4.17 11.52
C SER A 6 5.33 4.80 10.33
N MET A 7 6.02 5.44 9.40
CA MET A 7 5.41 6.01 8.17
C MET A 7 4.86 4.94 7.24
N LEU A 8 5.54 3.80 7.12
CA LEU A 8 5.01 2.64 6.35
C LEU A 8 3.71 2.12 6.96
N ILE A 9 3.65 2.00 8.29
CA ILE A 9 2.43 1.57 9.00
C ILE A 9 1.29 2.56 8.77
N ILE A 10 1.55 3.87 8.90
CA ILE A 10 0.53 4.91 8.64
C ILE A 10 0.04 4.83 7.19
N GLY A 11 0.95 4.72 6.23
CA GLY A 11 0.59 4.54 4.83
C GLY A 11 -0.30 3.33 4.59
N ALA A 12 0.02 2.19 5.20
CA ALA A 12 -0.78 0.97 5.09
C ALA A 12 -2.20 1.14 5.68
N VAL A 13 -2.32 1.82 6.83
CA VAL A 13 -3.64 2.11 7.44
C VAL A 13 -4.46 3.05 6.55
N LEU A 14 -3.86 4.11 6.02
CA LEU A 14 -4.54 5.04 5.13
C LEU A 14 -4.99 4.36 3.84
N MET A 15 -4.17 3.47 3.28
CA MET A 15 -4.54 2.65 2.11
C MET A 15 -5.73 1.76 2.42
N PHE A 16 -5.72 1.06 3.54
CA PHE A 16 -6.84 0.23 3.99
C PHE A 16 -8.12 1.05 4.15
N VAL A 17 -8.06 2.19 4.86
CA VAL A 17 -9.20 3.08 5.08
C VAL A 17 -9.79 3.57 3.75
N CYS A 18 -8.96 4.03 2.83
CA CYS A 18 -9.41 4.49 1.51
C CYS A 18 -10.19 3.39 0.78
N HIS A 19 -9.65 2.19 0.66
CA HIS A 19 -10.30 1.09 -0.06
C HIS A 19 -11.56 0.59 0.67
N MET A 20 -11.58 0.64 2.00
CA MET A 20 -12.80 0.35 2.76
C MET A 20 -13.90 1.38 2.50
N ILE A 21 -13.57 2.67 2.41
CA ILE A 21 -14.56 3.70 2.03
C ILE A 21 -15.20 3.35 0.68
N PHE A 22 -14.40 2.99 -0.32
CA PHE A 22 -14.92 2.59 -1.63
C PHE A 22 -15.71 1.26 -1.61
N ALA A 23 -15.32 0.33 -0.73
CA ALA A 23 -15.95 -1.00 -0.68
C ALA A 23 -17.31 -1.03 0.02
N ILE A 24 -17.46 -0.25 1.11
CA ILE A 24 -18.62 -0.38 2.01
C ILE A 24 -19.57 0.81 2.01
N THR A 25 -19.20 1.96 1.39
CA THR A 25 -20.11 3.11 1.35
C THR A 25 -21.27 2.82 0.41
N PRO A 26 -22.54 2.82 0.90
CA PRO A 26 -23.70 2.62 0.05
C PRO A 26 -23.81 3.72 -1.01
N GLU A 27 -24.33 3.38 -2.19
CA GLU A 27 -24.45 4.29 -3.34
C GLU A 27 -25.13 5.62 -2.98
N GLN A 28 -26.17 5.57 -2.17
CA GLN A 28 -26.91 6.75 -1.73
C GLN A 28 -26.08 7.76 -0.95
N TYR A 29 -24.99 7.33 -0.32
CA TYR A 29 -24.06 8.17 0.44
C TYR A 29 -22.75 8.42 -0.31
N PHE A 30 -22.54 7.75 -1.45
CA PHE A 30 -21.33 7.86 -2.24
C PHE A 30 -21.36 9.13 -3.11
N THR A 31 -21.13 10.26 -2.48
CA THR A 31 -21.09 11.57 -3.15
C THR A 31 -19.70 11.85 -3.75
N PRO A 32 -19.58 12.78 -4.72
CA PRO A 32 -18.27 13.20 -5.24
C PRO A 32 -17.32 13.68 -4.13
N VAL A 33 -17.83 14.28 -3.07
CA VAL A 33 -17.03 14.74 -1.93
C VAL A 33 -16.38 13.56 -1.20
N VAL A 34 -17.14 12.47 -0.99
CA VAL A 34 -16.61 11.24 -0.36
C VAL A 34 -15.55 10.61 -1.26
N ALA A 35 -15.80 10.54 -2.57
CA ALA A 35 -14.84 10.00 -3.53
C ALA A 35 -13.53 10.81 -3.55
N TYR A 36 -13.61 12.14 -3.64
CA TYR A 36 -12.43 13.00 -3.61
C TYR A 36 -11.69 12.90 -2.28
N GLY A 37 -12.40 12.84 -1.15
CA GLY A 37 -11.79 12.63 0.16
C GLY A 37 -11.00 11.33 0.23
N ALA A 38 -11.58 10.23 -0.25
CA ALA A 38 -10.92 8.93 -0.32
C ALA A 38 -9.68 8.95 -1.23
N ILE A 39 -9.76 9.60 -2.40
CA ILE A 39 -8.60 9.74 -3.32
C ILE A 39 -7.49 10.57 -2.68
N VAL A 40 -7.80 11.63 -1.94
CA VAL A 40 -6.80 12.42 -1.20
C VAL A 40 -6.09 11.54 -0.16
N ILE A 41 -6.84 10.74 0.60
CA ILE A 41 -6.28 9.79 1.57
C ILE A 41 -5.35 8.80 0.85
N LEU A 42 -5.76 8.27 -0.30
CA LEU A 42 -4.94 7.37 -1.12
C LEU A 42 -3.65 8.05 -1.58
N GLY A 43 -3.74 9.28 -2.07
CA GLY A 43 -2.58 10.06 -2.50
C GLY A 43 -1.56 10.28 -1.38
N VAL A 44 -2.02 10.62 -0.19
CA VAL A 44 -1.16 10.74 1.00
C VAL A 44 -0.50 9.40 1.33
N SER A 45 -1.28 8.30 1.37
CA SER A 45 -0.75 6.96 1.59
C SER A 45 0.34 6.60 0.58
N PHE A 46 0.05 6.84 -0.71
CA PHE A 46 0.97 6.53 -1.81
C PHE A 46 2.26 7.37 -1.76
N SER A 47 2.22 8.56 -1.18
CA SER A 47 3.40 9.39 -0.97
C SER A 47 4.25 8.92 0.21
N LEU A 48 3.62 8.46 1.28
CA LEU A 48 4.32 8.03 2.50
C LEU A 48 5.14 6.76 2.30
N VAL A 49 4.62 5.79 1.54
CA VAL A 49 5.27 4.48 1.37
C VAL A 49 6.64 4.60 0.70
N PRO A 50 6.80 5.18 -0.51
CA PRO A 50 8.12 5.31 -1.13
C PRO A 50 9.03 6.27 -0.34
N ALA A 51 8.49 7.35 0.22
CA ALA A 51 9.26 8.28 1.04
C ALA A 51 9.88 7.62 2.29
N ALA A 52 9.25 6.58 2.81
CA ALA A 52 9.76 5.81 3.93
C ALA A 52 10.61 4.61 3.49
N LEU A 53 10.19 3.89 2.45
CA LEU A 53 10.81 2.64 2.00
C LEU A 53 12.22 2.89 1.46
N TRP A 54 12.37 3.77 0.46
CA TRP A 54 13.64 3.97 -0.23
C TRP A 54 14.78 4.41 0.70
N PRO A 55 14.61 5.37 1.62
CA PRO A 55 15.66 5.74 2.56
C PRO A 55 15.90 4.69 3.65
N SER A 56 15.03 3.71 3.82
CA SER A 56 15.20 2.64 4.81
C SER A 56 16.13 1.53 4.31
N VAL A 57 16.19 1.27 3.01
CA VAL A 57 17.01 0.19 2.45
C VAL A 57 18.48 0.29 2.83
N PRO A 58 19.15 1.47 2.71
CA PRO A 58 20.56 1.60 3.10
C PRO A 58 20.84 1.38 4.60
N LYS A 59 19.81 1.38 5.44
CA LYS A 59 19.94 1.08 6.86
C LYS A 59 19.86 -0.43 7.16
N LEU A 60 19.32 -1.20 6.22
CA LEU A 60 19.07 -2.64 6.39
C LEU A 60 20.16 -3.50 5.79
N VAL A 61 20.89 -3.00 4.80
CA VAL A 61 21.90 -3.75 4.07
C VAL A 61 23.21 -2.97 3.96
N GLU A 62 24.34 -3.68 3.87
CA GLU A 62 25.64 -3.08 3.64
C GLU A 62 25.70 -2.41 2.26
N ASN A 63 26.46 -1.32 2.13
CA ASN A 63 26.57 -0.54 0.90
C ASN A 63 26.92 -1.37 -0.34
N ARG A 64 27.74 -2.41 -0.18
CA ARG A 64 28.15 -3.32 -1.29
C ARG A 64 26.96 -4.11 -1.88
N TYR A 65 25.88 -4.29 -1.14
CA TYR A 65 24.70 -5.04 -1.53
C TYR A 65 23.49 -4.17 -1.90
N LEU A 66 23.61 -2.84 -1.86
CA LEU A 66 22.50 -1.93 -2.12
C LEU A 66 21.88 -2.13 -3.50
N GLY A 67 22.71 -2.32 -4.54
CA GLY A 67 22.22 -2.57 -5.90
C GLY A 67 21.39 -3.84 -5.98
N SER A 68 21.86 -4.93 -5.38
CA SER A 68 21.13 -6.20 -5.32
C SER A 68 19.84 -6.08 -4.53
N ALA A 69 19.86 -5.37 -3.39
CA ALA A 69 18.67 -5.16 -2.57
C ALA A 69 17.58 -4.40 -3.34
N TYR A 70 17.93 -3.30 -4.00
CA TYR A 70 17.00 -2.57 -4.84
C TYR A 70 16.49 -3.41 -6.02
N SER A 71 17.35 -4.20 -6.67
CA SER A 71 16.94 -5.07 -7.76
C SER A 71 15.90 -6.10 -7.32
N VAL A 72 16.07 -6.71 -6.14
CA VAL A 72 15.10 -7.66 -5.58
C VAL A 72 13.77 -6.96 -5.27
N ILE A 73 13.81 -5.77 -4.68
CA ILE A 73 12.60 -4.99 -4.40
C ILE A 73 11.85 -4.68 -5.70
N PHE A 74 12.54 -4.18 -6.72
CA PHE A 74 11.93 -3.90 -8.03
C PHE A 74 11.40 -5.15 -8.71
N TRP A 75 12.10 -6.27 -8.60
CA TRP A 75 11.64 -7.55 -9.15
C TRP A 75 10.31 -7.99 -8.54
N ILE A 76 10.21 -7.99 -7.20
CA ILE A 76 8.97 -8.30 -6.48
C ILE A 76 7.86 -7.30 -6.84
N GLN A 77 8.18 -6.01 -6.91
CA GLN A 77 7.24 -4.97 -7.31
C GLN A 77 6.68 -5.20 -8.71
N ASN A 78 7.52 -5.59 -9.68
CA ASN A 78 7.07 -5.87 -11.05
C ASN A 78 6.18 -7.11 -11.13
N ILE A 79 6.44 -8.15 -10.33
CA ILE A 79 5.53 -9.29 -10.22
C ILE A 79 4.15 -8.82 -9.73
N GLY A 80 4.11 -7.96 -8.71
CA GLY A 80 2.87 -7.35 -8.23
C GLY A 80 2.15 -6.55 -9.32
N LEU A 81 2.88 -5.66 -10.00
CA LEU A 81 2.32 -4.84 -11.09
C LEU A 81 1.75 -5.66 -12.25
N MET A 82 2.28 -6.83 -12.52
CA MET A 82 1.75 -7.76 -13.51
C MET A 82 0.55 -8.54 -12.96
N THR A 83 0.64 -9.08 -11.77
CA THR A 83 -0.34 -10.04 -11.23
C THR A 83 -1.62 -9.35 -10.77
N PHE A 84 -1.52 -8.19 -10.10
CA PHE A 84 -2.70 -7.54 -9.52
C PHE A 84 -3.71 -7.03 -10.56
N PRO A 85 -3.34 -6.41 -11.67
CA PRO A 85 -4.32 -6.05 -12.71
C PRO A 85 -5.08 -7.26 -13.26
N ILE A 86 -4.40 -8.40 -13.42
CA ILE A 86 -5.03 -9.66 -13.87
C ILE A 86 -6.03 -10.16 -12.82
N LEU A 87 -5.62 -10.20 -11.55
CA LEU A 87 -6.47 -10.63 -10.44
C LEU A 87 -7.71 -9.73 -10.30
N ILE A 88 -7.53 -8.41 -10.38
CA ILE A 88 -8.63 -7.44 -10.29
C ILE A 88 -9.57 -7.57 -11.48
N GLY A 89 -9.05 -7.71 -12.71
CA GLY A 89 -9.84 -7.94 -13.90
C GLY A 89 -10.66 -9.22 -13.82
N TRP A 90 -10.06 -10.31 -13.32
CA TRP A 90 -10.78 -11.57 -13.08
C TRP A 90 -11.88 -11.40 -12.02
N ALA A 91 -11.57 -10.79 -10.89
CA ALA A 91 -12.53 -10.54 -9.81
C ALA A 91 -13.70 -9.67 -10.30
N LEU A 92 -13.42 -8.64 -11.08
CA LEU A 92 -14.42 -7.75 -11.64
C LEU A 92 -15.33 -8.52 -12.63
N SER A 93 -14.77 -9.34 -13.51
CA SER A 93 -15.54 -10.16 -14.44
C SER A 93 -16.39 -11.21 -13.73
N ALA A 94 -15.85 -11.84 -12.66
CA ALA A 94 -16.56 -12.86 -11.91
C ALA A 94 -17.76 -12.29 -11.13
N THR A 95 -17.65 -11.06 -10.62
CA THR A 95 -18.70 -10.41 -9.83
C THR A 95 -19.76 -9.69 -10.65
N ASN A 96 -19.50 -9.43 -11.95
CA ASN A 96 -20.40 -8.66 -12.81
C ASN A 96 -20.87 -9.47 -14.03
N GLN A 97 -21.05 -10.79 -13.87
CA GLN A 97 -21.53 -11.64 -14.95
C GLN A 97 -22.94 -11.20 -15.40
N GLY A 98 -23.10 -10.96 -16.70
CA GLY A 98 -24.38 -10.53 -17.29
C GLY A 98 -24.69 -9.04 -17.19
N VAL A 99 -23.83 -8.24 -16.56
CA VAL A 99 -23.97 -6.78 -16.55
C VAL A 99 -23.33 -6.22 -17.82
N ALA A 100 -24.18 -5.64 -18.69
CA ALA A 100 -23.73 -5.17 -20.01
C ALA A 100 -23.03 -3.80 -19.94
N ASN A 101 -23.42 -2.95 -18.98
CA ASN A 101 -22.93 -1.59 -18.89
C ASN A 101 -21.86 -1.47 -17.79
N PRO A 102 -20.63 -1.05 -18.11
CA PRO A 102 -19.56 -0.88 -17.12
C PRO A 102 -19.88 0.12 -16.00
N THR A 103 -20.81 1.05 -16.20
CA THR A 103 -21.25 1.99 -15.18
C THR A 103 -21.99 1.31 -14.02
N ASP A 104 -22.56 0.14 -14.26
CA ASP A 104 -23.36 -0.60 -13.28
C ASP A 104 -22.55 -1.70 -12.59
N TYR A 105 -21.23 -1.74 -12.82
CA TYR A 105 -20.35 -2.74 -12.21
C TYR A 105 -20.24 -2.59 -10.70
N ASN A 106 -20.31 -3.71 -10.00
CA ASN A 106 -20.01 -3.78 -8.59
C ASN A 106 -18.49 -3.92 -8.38
N TYR A 107 -17.88 -2.91 -7.80
CA TYR A 107 -16.45 -2.85 -7.51
C TYR A 107 -16.08 -3.30 -6.08
N THR A 108 -17.04 -3.76 -5.28
CA THR A 108 -16.82 -4.11 -3.86
C THR A 108 -15.71 -5.15 -3.71
N VAL A 109 -15.76 -6.24 -4.49
CA VAL A 109 -14.73 -7.30 -4.38
C VAL A 109 -13.34 -6.82 -4.77
N PRO A 110 -13.13 -6.13 -5.91
CA PRO A 110 -11.87 -5.45 -6.20
C PRO A 110 -11.37 -4.56 -5.09
N MET A 111 -12.22 -3.73 -4.50
CA MET A 111 -11.82 -2.83 -3.41
C MET A 111 -11.43 -3.60 -2.14
N LEU A 112 -12.12 -4.70 -1.81
CA LEU A 112 -11.76 -5.56 -0.69
C LEU A 112 -10.42 -6.28 -0.91
N ILE A 113 -10.08 -6.66 -2.14
CA ILE A 113 -8.75 -7.21 -2.46
C ILE A 113 -7.67 -6.18 -2.17
N PHE A 114 -7.85 -4.92 -2.60
CA PHE A 114 -6.89 -3.85 -2.29
C PHE A 114 -6.84 -3.53 -0.79
N ALA A 115 -7.97 -3.55 -0.09
CA ALA A 115 -8.00 -3.41 1.36
C ALA A 115 -7.20 -4.54 2.05
N GLY A 116 -7.33 -5.78 1.57
CA GLY A 116 -6.54 -6.92 2.03
C GLY A 116 -5.03 -6.70 1.88
N LEU A 117 -4.59 -6.09 0.78
CA LEU A 117 -3.18 -5.69 0.61
C LEU A 117 -2.75 -4.64 1.63
N GLY A 118 -3.64 -3.71 1.98
CA GLY A 118 -3.40 -2.75 3.07
C GLY A 118 -3.16 -3.44 4.40
N VAL A 119 -3.94 -4.49 4.71
CA VAL A 119 -3.74 -5.31 5.92
C VAL A 119 -2.38 -6.04 5.89
N LEU A 120 -2.01 -6.64 4.75
CA LEU A 120 -0.71 -7.29 4.61
C LEU A 120 0.44 -6.29 4.78
N ALA A 121 0.34 -5.13 4.16
CA ALA A 121 1.32 -4.06 4.32
C ALA A 121 1.44 -3.59 5.78
N PHE A 122 0.34 -3.51 6.50
CA PHE A 122 0.31 -3.19 7.93
C PHE A 122 1.05 -4.24 8.76
N ILE A 123 0.77 -5.53 8.52
CA ILE A 123 1.45 -6.64 9.21
C ILE A 123 2.96 -6.58 8.96
N PHE A 124 3.39 -6.45 7.71
CA PHE A 124 4.81 -6.35 7.37
C PHE A 124 5.46 -5.08 7.95
N GLY A 125 4.74 -3.96 7.99
CA GLY A 125 5.20 -2.74 8.64
C GLY A 125 5.45 -2.92 10.14
N ILE A 126 4.56 -3.62 10.84
CA ILE A 126 4.75 -3.98 12.26
C ILE A 126 5.94 -4.93 12.43
N MET A 127 6.03 -5.97 11.61
CA MET A 127 7.17 -6.92 11.67
C MET A 127 8.49 -6.19 11.47
N LEU A 128 8.58 -5.29 10.50
CA LEU A 128 9.76 -4.47 10.25
C LEU A 128 10.10 -3.60 11.46
N LYS A 129 9.11 -2.98 12.08
CA LYS A 129 9.31 -2.15 13.27
C LYS A 129 9.78 -2.94 14.49
N ILE A 130 9.27 -4.16 14.66
CA ILE A 130 9.71 -5.08 15.71
C ILE A 130 11.18 -5.49 15.49
N GLU A 131 11.51 -5.84 14.25
CA GLU A 131 12.86 -6.25 13.89
C GLU A 131 13.87 -5.11 14.00
N ASP A 132 13.48 -3.88 13.61
CA ASP A 132 14.27 -2.67 13.82
C ASP A 132 14.60 -2.46 15.31
N LYS A 133 13.58 -2.66 16.18
CA LYS A 133 13.79 -2.53 17.64
C LYS A 133 14.74 -3.61 18.19
N LYS A 134 14.69 -4.82 17.63
CA LYS A 134 15.56 -5.94 18.09
C LYS A 134 17.00 -5.78 17.63
N LYS A 135 17.19 -5.37 16.36
CA LYS A 135 18.52 -5.33 15.72
C LYS A 135 19.15 -3.95 15.68
N GLY A 136 18.39 -2.90 16.01
CA GLY A 136 18.93 -1.55 16.08
C GLY A 136 19.32 -0.95 14.73
N TYR A 137 18.59 -1.26 13.65
CA TYR A 137 18.87 -0.71 12.32
C TYR A 137 18.69 0.81 12.23
N GLY A 138 17.92 1.40 13.15
CA GLY A 138 17.70 2.83 13.22
C GLY A 138 16.70 3.36 12.18
N LEU A 139 15.70 2.56 11.80
CA LEU A 139 14.67 2.97 10.84
C LEU A 139 13.84 4.16 11.36
N GLU A 140 13.70 4.27 12.67
CA GLU A 140 13.00 5.37 13.32
C GLU A 140 13.88 6.63 13.53
N LEU A 141 15.18 6.55 13.22
CA LEU A 141 16.12 7.67 13.34
C LEU A 141 16.17 8.49 12.04
N PRO A 142 16.55 9.79 12.11
CA PRO A 142 16.80 10.61 10.92
C PRO A 142 17.88 10.01 10.02
N ASN A 143 17.76 10.22 8.71
CA ASN A 143 18.77 9.79 7.75
C ASN A 143 20.00 10.70 7.73
N ILE A 144 19.89 11.92 8.25
CA ILE A 144 20.98 12.90 8.35
C ILE A 144 21.49 12.87 9.78
N LYS A 145 22.72 12.43 9.95
CA LYS A 145 23.47 12.69 11.20
C LYS A 145 23.81 14.17 11.22
N LYS A 146 23.34 14.90 12.23
CA LYS A 146 23.84 16.23 12.54
C LYS A 146 25.25 16.14 13.09
#